data_a561f6e64d114ae9cedf6046f6dbefb1
#
_entry.id   a561f6e64d114ae9cedf6046f6dbefb1
#
_cell.length_a   1.000
_cell.length_b   1.000
_cell.length_c   1.000
_cell.angle_alpha   90.00
_cell.angle_beta   90.00
_cell.angle_gamma   90.00
#
_symmetry.space_group_name_H-M   'P 1'
#
loop_
_entity.id
_entity.type
_entity.pdbx_description
1 polymer ?
#
loop_
_entity_poly.entity_id
_entity_poly.type
_entity_poly.pdbx_seq_one_letter_code
_entity_poly.pdbx_strand_id
1 'polypeptide(L)'
;QQEVIKRTNNVLLEEMSGYYYFKAFWKLTNTEKEAHFIATSGVNKLEPIAGMFRGWGLEFVIALDDDSQGRTVYKNLKRDLFGDDDELAKQKLYRIQDCNGIEDIFSKSDFKKFILKDEDLTYTGANTAYLRNAGRSKPVMAYQFLIAVKDELINCIP
;
A
#
# COMPACT_ATOMS: atom_id res chain seq x y z
N GLN A 1 2.25 -12.30 -9.75
CA GLN A 1 1.09 -12.44 -10.64
C GLN A 1 0.29 -11.14 -10.67
N GLN A 2 0.03 -10.63 -11.86
CA GLN A 2 -0.60 -9.33 -12.03
C GLN A 2 -2.12 -9.43 -11.84
N GLU A 3 -2.69 -8.40 -11.20
CA GLU A 3 -4.12 -8.22 -11.17
C GLU A 3 -4.64 -7.81 -12.53
N VAL A 4 -5.84 -8.27 -12.88
CA VAL A 4 -6.53 -7.83 -14.07
C VAL A 4 -7.08 -6.43 -13.85
N ILE A 5 -6.81 -5.51 -14.77
CA ILE A 5 -7.34 -4.15 -14.73
C ILE A 5 -8.86 -4.21 -14.99
N LYS A 6 -9.63 -3.60 -14.10
CA LYS A 6 -11.09 -3.53 -14.18
C LYS A 6 -11.55 -2.10 -14.47
N ARG A 7 -12.82 -1.91 -14.78
CA ARG A 7 -13.37 -0.56 -14.98
C ARG A 7 -13.49 0.21 -13.68
N THR A 8 -13.70 -0.50 -12.57
CA THR A 8 -13.97 0.09 -11.26
C THR A 8 -13.14 -0.58 -10.18
N ASN A 9 -13.04 0.07 -9.02
CA ASN A 9 -12.41 -0.47 -7.81
C ASN A 9 -10.91 -0.76 -7.97
N ASN A 10 -10.24 -0.05 -8.86
CA ASN A 10 -8.79 -0.15 -9.00
C ASN A 10 -8.10 0.68 -7.91
N VAL A 11 -7.11 0.09 -7.26
CA VAL A 11 -6.29 0.76 -6.26
C VAL A 11 -4.84 0.71 -6.71
N LEU A 12 -4.29 1.87 -7.06
CA LEU A 12 -2.90 1.98 -7.48
C LEU A 12 -2.00 2.18 -6.27
N LEU A 13 -0.90 1.43 -6.24
CA LEU A 13 0.07 1.42 -5.15
C LEU A 13 1.47 1.68 -5.70
N GLU A 14 2.33 2.29 -4.90
CA GLU A 14 3.70 2.60 -5.32
C GLU A 14 4.58 1.36 -5.48
N GLU A 15 4.41 0.36 -4.59
CA GLU A 15 5.34 -0.76 -4.47
C GLU A 15 4.62 -2.09 -4.31
N MET A 16 5.34 -3.18 -4.63
CA MET A 16 4.85 -4.55 -4.46
C MET A 16 4.58 -4.93 -3.01
N SER A 17 5.32 -4.38 -2.05
CA SER A 17 5.04 -4.64 -0.64
C SER A 17 3.64 -4.18 -0.26
N GLY A 18 3.22 -3.01 -0.71
CA GLY A 18 1.85 -2.52 -0.52
C GLY A 18 0.83 -3.45 -1.14
N TYR A 19 1.09 -3.93 -2.35
CA TYR A 19 0.21 -4.89 -3.03
C TYR A 19 -0.02 -6.13 -2.17
N TYR A 20 1.06 -6.76 -1.69
CA TYR A 20 0.95 -7.98 -0.89
C TYR A 20 0.23 -7.75 0.43
N TYR A 21 0.54 -6.66 1.13
CA TYR A 21 -0.11 -6.35 2.41
C TYR A 21 -1.59 -6.04 2.22
N PHE A 22 -1.96 -5.24 1.24
CA PHE A 22 -3.37 -4.92 1.01
C PHE A 22 -4.17 -6.14 0.57
N LYS A 23 -3.60 -7.02 -0.24
CA LYS A 23 -4.24 -8.30 -0.57
C LYS A 23 -4.50 -9.13 0.68
N ALA A 24 -3.51 -9.22 1.56
CA ALA A 24 -3.65 -9.95 2.82
C ALA A 24 -4.70 -9.33 3.73
N PHE A 25 -4.66 -8.01 3.92
CA PHE A 25 -5.64 -7.30 4.74
C PHE A 25 -7.05 -7.45 4.20
N TRP A 26 -7.22 -7.37 2.88
CA TRP A 26 -8.53 -7.55 2.25
C TRP A 26 -9.10 -8.92 2.54
N LYS A 27 -8.27 -9.95 2.45
CA LYS A 27 -8.68 -11.31 2.81
C LYS A 27 -9.03 -11.43 4.30
N LEU A 28 -8.21 -10.84 5.18
CA LEU A 28 -8.44 -10.90 6.63
C LEU A 28 -9.70 -10.15 7.07
N THR A 29 -10.06 -9.06 6.40
CA THR A 29 -11.28 -8.31 6.72
C THR A 29 -12.54 -9.04 6.27
N ASN A 30 -12.39 -10.04 5.42
CA ASN A 30 -13.51 -10.83 4.88
C ASN A 30 -14.61 -9.96 4.30
N THR A 31 -14.24 -8.85 3.66
CA THR A 31 -15.17 -7.92 3.04
C THR A 31 -15.66 -8.46 1.70
N GLU A 32 -16.93 -8.20 1.37
CA GLU A 32 -17.49 -8.49 0.05
C GLU A 32 -17.19 -7.41 -0.98
N LYS A 33 -16.63 -6.29 -0.54
CA LYS A 33 -16.26 -5.20 -1.45
C LYS A 33 -15.10 -5.63 -2.34
N GLU A 34 -15.25 -5.40 -3.64
CA GLU A 34 -14.18 -5.65 -4.58
C GLU A 34 -13.12 -4.55 -4.51
N ALA A 35 -11.86 -4.96 -4.60
CA ALA A 35 -10.74 -4.05 -4.79
C ALA A 35 -9.69 -4.76 -5.64
N HIS A 36 -9.19 -4.06 -6.65
CA HIS A 36 -8.19 -4.58 -7.59
C HIS A 36 -6.90 -3.80 -7.37
N PHE A 37 -5.98 -4.40 -6.61
CA PHE A 37 -4.72 -3.77 -6.25
C PHE A 37 -3.72 -3.90 -7.39
N ILE A 38 -3.13 -2.78 -7.79
CA ILE A 38 -2.18 -2.71 -8.89
C ILE A 38 -0.95 -1.98 -8.39
N ALA A 39 0.17 -2.70 -8.29
CA ALA A 39 1.44 -2.11 -7.91
C ALA A 39 2.12 -1.51 -9.13
N THR A 40 2.58 -0.30 -8.99
CA THR A 40 3.50 0.31 -9.96
C THR A 40 4.94 0.03 -9.50
N SER A 41 5.90 0.26 -10.35
CA SER A 41 7.31 0.05 -9.98
C SER A 41 7.95 1.34 -9.50
N GLY A 42 7.36 1.89 -8.44
CA GLY A 42 7.82 3.11 -7.81
C GLY A 42 7.07 4.35 -8.26
N VAL A 43 7.30 5.43 -7.55
CA VAL A 43 6.58 6.70 -7.66
C VAL A 43 6.67 7.32 -9.06
N ASN A 44 7.79 7.11 -9.76
CA ASN A 44 7.99 7.64 -11.12
C ASN A 44 7.08 6.99 -12.16
N LYS A 45 6.53 5.82 -11.87
CA LYS A 45 5.60 5.12 -12.76
C LYS A 45 4.14 5.37 -12.41
N LEU A 46 3.88 5.88 -11.24
CA LEU A 46 2.53 6.06 -10.72
C LEU A 46 1.74 7.08 -11.53
N GLU A 47 2.32 8.25 -11.78
CA GLU A 47 1.65 9.30 -12.54
C GLU A 47 1.32 8.90 -13.98
N PRO A 48 2.26 8.34 -14.78
CA PRO A 48 1.93 7.87 -16.12
C PRO A 48 0.82 6.82 -16.15
N ILE A 49 0.84 5.86 -15.22
CA ILE A 49 -0.17 4.80 -15.14
C ILE A 49 -1.52 5.39 -14.74
N ALA A 50 -1.54 6.28 -13.75
CA ALA A 50 -2.77 6.96 -13.33
C ALA A 50 -3.35 7.82 -14.48
N GLY A 51 -2.48 8.48 -15.24
CA GLY A 51 -2.88 9.23 -16.44
C GLY A 51 -3.52 8.35 -17.50
N MET A 52 -2.99 7.16 -17.73
CA MET A 52 -3.58 6.18 -18.63
C MET A 52 -4.98 5.75 -18.15
N PHE A 53 -5.13 5.44 -16.86
CA PHE A 53 -6.41 5.04 -16.27
C PHE A 53 -7.45 6.15 -16.46
N ARG A 54 -7.06 7.38 -16.18
CA ARG A 54 -7.94 8.53 -16.37
C ARG A 54 -8.34 8.70 -17.85
N GLY A 55 -7.37 8.59 -18.74
CA GLY A 55 -7.62 8.71 -20.19
C GLY A 55 -8.54 7.63 -20.74
N TRP A 56 -8.51 6.44 -20.18
CA TRP A 56 -9.38 5.32 -20.57
C TRP A 56 -10.73 5.32 -19.85
N GLY A 57 -10.98 6.29 -18.97
CA GLY A 57 -12.24 6.35 -18.20
C GLY A 57 -12.35 5.26 -17.16
N LEU A 58 -11.24 4.70 -16.70
CA LEU A 58 -11.22 3.71 -15.64
C LEU A 58 -11.31 4.41 -14.29
N GLU A 59 -12.10 3.85 -13.39
CA GLU A 59 -12.19 4.34 -12.02
C GLU A 59 -11.02 3.81 -11.20
N PHE A 60 -10.40 4.69 -10.44
CA PHE A 60 -9.25 4.33 -9.61
C PHE A 60 -9.12 5.25 -8.40
N VAL A 61 -8.42 4.74 -7.40
CA VAL A 61 -7.87 5.53 -6.30
C VAL A 61 -6.37 5.22 -6.18
N ILE A 62 -5.62 6.11 -5.58
CA ILE A 62 -4.19 5.95 -5.36
C ILE A 62 -3.94 6.01 -3.86
N ALA A 63 -3.25 5.02 -3.32
CA ALA A 63 -2.82 5.01 -1.93
C ALA A 63 -1.34 5.37 -1.85
N LEU A 64 -1.03 6.39 -1.09
CA LEU A 64 0.33 6.94 -0.93
C LEU A 64 0.77 6.84 0.52
N ASP A 65 2.07 6.70 0.73
CA ASP A 65 2.66 6.83 2.05
C ASP A 65 2.53 8.27 2.56
N ASP A 66 2.53 8.46 3.87
CA ASP A 66 2.44 9.78 4.49
C ASP A 66 3.83 10.30 4.90
N ASP A 67 4.79 10.13 4.02
CA ASP A 67 6.13 10.70 4.17
C ASP A 67 6.28 11.95 3.31
N SER A 68 7.46 12.56 3.32
CA SER A 68 7.74 13.77 2.53
C SER A 68 7.57 13.54 1.05
N GLN A 69 8.00 12.36 0.56
CA GLN A 69 7.85 11.99 -0.85
C GLN A 69 6.38 11.79 -1.21
N GLY A 70 5.63 11.09 -0.38
CA GLY A 70 4.20 10.89 -0.59
C GLY A 70 3.41 12.19 -0.63
N ARG A 71 3.76 13.14 0.23
CA ARG A 71 3.14 14.46 0.20
C ARG A 71 3.46 15.24 -1.06
N THR A 72 4.69 15.14 -1.55
CA THR A 72 5.09 15.77 -2.82
C THR A 72 4.36 15.13 -4.00
N VAL A 73 4.28 13.80 -4.04
CA VAL A 73 3.54 13.06 -5.07
C VAL A 73 2.07 13.43 -5.07
N TYR A 74 1.45 13.50 -3.90
CA TYR A 74 0.05 13.93 -3.76
C TYR A 74 -0.17 15.30 -4.42
N LYS A 75 0.69 16.26 -4.10
CA LYS A 75 0.59 17.62 -4.65
C LYS A 75 0.74 17.62 -6.16
N ASN A 76 1.70 16.86 -6.70
CA ASN A 76 1.95 16.79 -8.13
C ASN A 76 0.80 16.12 -8.87
N LEU A 77 0.30 15.00 -8.35
CA LEU A 77 -0.85 14.29 -8.94
C LEU A 77 -2.11 15.14 -8.93
N LYS A 78 -2.36 15.84 -7.82
CA LYS A 78 -3.49 16.76 -7.72
C LYS A 78 -3.44 17.82 -8.83
N ARG A 79 -2.28 18.43 -9.03
CA ARG A 79 -2.08 19.44 -10.08
C ARG A 79 -2.23 18.84 -11.48
N ASP A 80 -1.49 17.76 -11.74
CA ASP A 80 -1.30 17.26 -13.11
C ASP A 80 -2.47 16.42 -13.61
N LEU A 81 -3.16 15.70 -12.73
CA LEU A 81 -4.27 14.83 -13.11
C LEU A 81 -5.64 15.42 -12.79
N PHE A 82 -5.74 16.29 -11.80
CA PHE A 82 -7.03 16.77 -11.29
C PHE A 82 -7.16 18.30 -11.31
N GLY A 83 -6.25 19.00 -11.97
CA GLY A 83 -6.34 20.45 -12.16
C GLY A 83 -6.40 21.26 -10.87
N ASP A 84 -5.74 20.78 -9.81
CA ASP A 84 -5.75 21.36 -8.47
C ASP A 84 -7.13 21.38 -7.80
N ASP A 85 -8.07 20.54 -8.25
CA ASP A 85 -9.37 20.40 -7.64
C ASP A 85 -9.26 19.60 -6.33
N ASP A 86 -9.40 20.27 -5.19
CA ASP A 86 -9.26 19.66 -3.86
C ASP A 86 -10.28 18.55 -3.60
N GLU A 87 -11.53 18.75 -4.02
CA GLU A 87 -12.59 17.76 -3.77
C GLU A 87 -12.37 16.50 -4.59
N LEU A 88 -11.99 16.65 -5.85
CA LEU A 88 -11.70 15.52 -6.72
C LEU A 88 -10.45 14.78 -6.23
N ALA A 89 -9.40 15.50 -5.84
CA ALA A 89 -8.19 14.90 -5.30
C ALA A 89 -8.47 14.08 -4.04
N LYS A 90 -9.28 14.59 -3.12
CA LYS A 90 -9.66 13.87 -1.90
C LYS A 90 -10.40 12.55 -2.18
N GLN A 91 -11.14 12.49 -3.29
CA GLN A 91 -11.84 11.27 -3.68
C GLN A 91 -10.92 10.24 -4.31
N LYS A 92 -9.79 10.65 -4.87
CA LYS A 92 -8.91 9.79 -5.67
C LYS A 92 -7.55 9.51 -5.05
N LEU A 93 -7.07 10.38 -4.17
CA LEU A 93 -5.74 10.30 -3.59
C LEU A 93 -5.86 10.13 -2.08
N TYR A 94 -5.32 9.04 -1.55
CA TYR A 94 -5.31 8.75 -0.12
C TYR A 94 -3.88 8.62 0.37
N ARG A 95 -3.52 9.43 1.36
CA ARG A 95 -2.29 9.20 2.14
C ARG A 95 -2.65 8.34 3.33
N ILE A 96 -1.88 7.27 3.54
CA ILE A 96 -2.08 6.39 4.69
C ILE A 96 -1.56 7.13 5.91
N GLN A 97 -2.47 7.69 6.68
CA GLN A 97 -2.16 8.62 7.77
C GLN A 97 -1.14 8.04 8.76
N ASP A 98 -0.14 8.85 9.12
CA ASP A 98 0.92 8.52 10.07
C ASP A 98 1.81 7.33 9.67
N CYS A 99 1.76 6.91 8.40
CA CYS A 99 2.56 5.81 7.89
C CYS A 99 3.63 6.31 6.92
N ASN A 100 4.89 6.22 7.30
CA ASN A 100 6.02 6.50 6.41
C ASN A 100 6.27 5.37 5.42
N GLY A 101 5.60 4.25 5.61
CA GLY A 101 5.55 3.11 4.73
C GLY A 101 4.43 2.20 5.20
N ILE A 102 4.03 1.27 4.33
CA ILE A 102 2.90 0.35 4.60
C ILE A 102 3.10 -0.45 5.90
N GLU A 103 4.34 -0.74 6.29
CA GLU A 103 4.66 -1.49 7.49
C GLU A 103 4.24 -0.78 8.79
N ASP A 104 4.05 0.53 8.73
CA ASP A 104 3.62 1.31 9.89
C ASP A 104 2.13 1.16 10.20
N ILE A 105 1.36 0.49 9.34
CA ILE A 105 -0.03 0.11 9.65
C ILE A 105 -0.06 -0.88 10.81
N PHE A 106 0.95 -1.74 10.90
CA PHE A 106 1.05 -2.69 12.01
C PHE A 106 1.45 -1.99 13.30
N SER A 107 0.88 -2.44 14.42
CA SER A 107 1.49 -2.13 15.72
C SER A 107 2.88 -2.76 15.77
N LYS A 108 3.74 -2.23 16.64
CA LYS A 108 5.09 -2.81 16.79
C LYS A 108 5.01 -4.27 17.23
N SER A 109 4.10 -4.59 18.15
CA SER A 109 3.90 -5.94 18.65
C SER A 109 3.50 -6.91 17.53
N ASP A 110 2.51 -6.53 16.73
CA ASP A 110 2.05 -7.37 15.63
C ASP A 110 3.09 -7.49 14.53
N PHE A 111 3.80 -6.42 14.25
CA PHE A 111 4.87 -6.45 13.24
C PHE A 111 5.98 -7.43 13.64
N LYS A 112 6.40 -7.40 14.90
CA LYS A 112 7.38 -8.35 15.43
C LYS A 112 6.87 -9.79 15.33
N LYS A 113 5.62 -10.01 15.69
CA LYS A 113 5.02 -11.35 15.72
C LYS A 113 4.82 -11.93 14.32
N PHE A 114 4.16 -11.18 13.44
CA PHE A 114 3.69 -11.69 12.15
C PHE A 114 4.68 -11.49 11.02
N ILE A 115 5.45 -10.43 11.05
CA ILE A 115 6.35 -10.07 9.95
C ILE A 115 7.80 -10.42 10.27
N LEU A 116 8.32 -9.94 11.39
CA LEU A 116 9.69 -10.23 11.80
C LEU A 116 9.86 -11.61 12.38
N LYS A 117 8.77 -12.19 12.91
CA LYS A 117 8.75 -13.51 13.54
C LYS A 117 9.74 -13.63 14.70
N ASP A 118 9.87 -12.54 15.45
CA ASP A 118 10.75 -12.42 16.60
C ASP A 118 10.13 -11.45 17.61
N GLU A 119 9.31 -11.99 18.52
CA GLU A 119 8.59 -11.20 19.50
C GLU A 119 9.52 -10.60 20.57
N ASP A 120 10.71 -11.15 20.75
CA ASP A 120 11.67 -10.69 21.73
C ASP A 120 12.55 -9.55 21.20
N LEU A 121 12.48 -9.29 19.91
CA LEU A 121 13.24 -8.21 19.28
C LEU A 121 12.81 -6.86 19.82
N THR A 122 13.78 -6.00 20.14
CA THR A 122 13.53 -4.64 20.59
C THR A 122 14.13 -3.64 19.61
N TYR A 123 13.36 -2.64 19.27
CA TYR A 123 13.82 -1.51 18.47
C TYR A 123 12.99 -0.27 18.79
N THR A 124 13.58 0.89 18.57
CA THR A 124 12.88 2.18 18.73
C THR A 124 12.45 2.70 17.36
N GLY A 125 11.44 3.56 17.35
CA GLY A 125 10.93 4.16 16.12
C GLY A 125 9.94 3.29 15.38
N ALA A 126 9.63 3.71 14.15
CA ALA A 126 8.61 3.08 13.32
C ALA A 126 9.10 1.77 12.70
N ASN A 127 8.16 0.89 12.37
CA ASN A 127 8.45 -0.39 11.71
C ASN A 127 9.18 -0.20 10.37
N THR A 128 8.72 0.74 9.56
CA THR A 128 9.35 1.05 8.27
C THR A 128 10.80 1.47 8.42
N ALA A 129 11.10 2.34 9.38
CA ALA A 129 12.46 2.79 9.64
C ALA A 129 13.34 1.64 10.10
N TYR A 130 12.83 0.77 10.95
CA TYR A 130 13.57 -0.42 11.40
C TYR A 130 13.96 -1.31 10.22
N LEU A 131 13.01 -1.63 9.33
CA LEU A 131 13.28 -2.47 8.16
C LEU A 131 14.32 -1.86 7.23
N ARG A 132 14.23 -0.57 7.01
CA ARG A 132 15.20 0.15 6.15
C ARG A 132 16.61 0.00 6.68
N ASN A 133 16.79 0.14 7.99
CA ASN A 133 18.10 0.04 8.63
C ASN A 133 18.59 -1.40 8.74
N ALA A 134 17.67 -2.37 8.85
CA ALA A 134 18.01 -3.78 8.95
C ALA A 134 18.38 -4.41 7.61
N GLY A 135 18.17 -3.70 6.49
CA GLY A 135 18.49 -4.20 5.16
C GLY A 135 17.70 -5.41 4.72
N ARG A 136 16.52 -5.64 5.30
CA ARG A 136 15.67 -6.77 4.95
C ARG A 136 14.77 -6.42 3.76
N SER A 137 14.46 -7.42 2.93
CA SER A 137 13.63 -7.23 1.76
C SER A 137 12.17 -7.04 2.13
N LYS A 138 11.65 -5.83 1.95
CA LYS A 138 10.25 -5.49 2.20
C LYS A 138 9.28 -6.33 1.37
N PRO A 139 9.48 -6.50 0.04
CA PRO A 139 8.55 -7.29 -0.76
C PRO A 139 8.52 -8.77 -0.37
N VAL A 140 9.67 -9.35 -0.03
CA VAL A 140 9.73 -10.76 0.38
C VAL A 140 8.95 -10.98 1.68
N MET A 141 9.13 -10.11 2.66
CA MET A 141 8.42 -10.21 3.94
C MET A 141 6.92 -10.03 3.76
N ALA A 142 6.51 -9.09 2.93
CA ALA A 142 5.10 -8.85 2.62
C ALA A 142 4.48 -10.05 1.90
N TYR A 143 5.21 -10.65 0.96
CA TYR A 143 4.76 -11.85 0.27
C TYR A 143 4.58 -13.02 1.23
N GLN A 144 5.54 -13.24 2.13
CA GLN A 144 5.44 -14.31 3.14
C GLN A 144 4.23 -14.12 4.05
N PHE A 145 3.92 -12.88 4.42
CA PHE A 145 2.72 -12.57 5.18
C PHE A 145 1.45 -12.93 4.39
N LEU A 146 1.37 -12.55 3.12
CA LEU A 146 0.23 -12.88 2.27
C LEU A 146 0.04 -14.39 2.16
N ILE A 147 1.12 -15.16 1.95
CA ILE A 147 1.05 -16.62 1.88
C ILE A 147 0.54 -17.21 3.20
N ALA A 148 1.02 -16.72 4.32
CA ALA A 148 0.54 -17.18 5.63
C ALA A 148 -0.95 -16.91 5.83
N VAL A 149 -1.45 -15.77 5.34
CA VAL A 149 -2.88 -15.45 5.37
C VAL A 149 -3.66 -16.37 4.43
N LYS A 150 -3.17 -16.62 3.22
CA LYS A 150 -3.81 -17.52 2.26
C LYS A 150 -3.87 -18.97 2.76
N ASP A 151 -2.84 -19.40 3.46
CA ASP A 151 -2.76 -20.75 4.04
C ASP A 151 -3.47 -20.85 5.40
N GLU A 152 -4.19 -19.80 5.79
CA GLU A 152 -4.96 -19.71 7.04
C GLU A 152 -4.13 -19.88 8.31
N LEU A 153 -2.81 -19.67 8.23
CA LEU A 153 -1.92 -19.65 9.39
C LEU A 153 -2.11 -18.34 10.20
N ILE A 154 -2.54 -17.29 9.54
CA ILE A 154 -2.96 -16.02 10.13
C ILE A 154 -4.38 -15.78 9.69
N ASN A 155 -5.33 -15.76 10.61
CA ASN A 155 -6.76 -15.66 10.30
C ASN A 155 -7.49 -14.57 11.09
N CYS A 156 -6.75 -13.69 11.74
CA CYS A 156 -7.29 -12.53 12.44
C CYS A 156 -6.56 -11.27 11.98
N ILE A 157 -7.22 -10.14 12.11
CA ILE A 157 -6.62 -8.85 11.79
C ILE A 157 -5.55 -8.54 12.83
N PRO A 158 -4.30 -8.31 12.40
CA PRO A 158 -3.22 -7.97 13.32
C PRO A 158 -3.44 -6.64 14.03
#